data_b1058f00c92d7dad7fe9ed34319936cf
#
_entry.id   b1058f00c92d7dad7fe9ed34319936cf
#
_cell.length_a   1.000
_cell.length_b   1.000
_cell.length_c   1.000
_cell.angle_alpha   90.00
_cell.angle_beta   90.00
_cell.angle_gamma   90.00
#
_symmetry.space_group_name_H-M   'P 1'
#
loop_
_entity.id
_entity.type
_entity.pdbx_description
1 polymer ?
#
loop_
_entity_poly.entity_id
_entity_poly.type
_entity_poly.pdbx_seq_one_letter_code
_entity_poly.pdbx_strand_id
1 'polypeptide(L)'
;RQMCIRDSFTWDGIKYEKGKTLMDSIIYHKHILQAGLMSMDPKDGTIKAWVGGIDWEYFKFDHVKQARRQVGSTFKPFVYATAINQMGYTPCTVISNDRITIGGWSPRNANGRYGGSQDLRTALAYSTNMVSVRLILQTGIDPVIQMCRDLGVVSPIIKDNTIALGSTDLSVYEMVGAMSAFANGGIYIKPELILRIEDRQGKVLKDFSPTTREVVNEQVAYTMIDIMKGVVDRGTGSWVRRKYGITAEVAGKTGTSNDNSDGWFMGLTPNLVTGVWVGAEDRFAHFGSTALGQGANTSLPIWSYYMQSVYKEGNKLGITSADKFEKPEGYDNGCENFHSYSNLSAGSFDDDEVIEGGGDDPNYRPSKKVDRSPDLDEDDEIDFNQ
;
A
#
# COMPACT_ATOMS: atom_id res chain seq x y z
N ARG A 1 -14.95 31.69 29.87
CA ARG A 1 -15.88 31.96 28.74
C ARG A 1 -15.61 30.89 27.68
N GLN A 2 -16.53 29.95 27.53
CA GLN A 2 -16.55 29.04 26.37
C GLN A 2 -16.78 29.89 25.11
N MET A 3 -15.79 29.97 24.22
CA MET A 3 -15.98 30.57 22.91
C MET A 3 -16.77 29.55 22.07
N CYS A 4 -18.04 29.85 21.78
CA CYS A 4 -18.80 29.08 20.81
C CYS A 4 -18.27 29.38 19.42
N ILE A 5 -17.86 28.37 18.68
CA ILE A 5 -17.55 28.50 17.26
C ILE A 5 -18.89 28.63 16.54
N ARG A 6 -19.02 29.68 15.73
CA ARG A 6 -20.22 29.93 14.95
C ARG A 6 -20.23 29.18 13.62
N ASP A 7 -19.04 28.95 13.06
CA ASP A 7 -18.82 28.33 11.75
C ASP A 7 -17.90 27.15 11.92
N SER A 8 -18.34 25.97 11.54
CA SER A 8 -17.44 24.82 11.42
C SER A 8 -17.61 24.20 10.04
N PHE A 9 -16.48 23.84 9.42
CA PHE A 9 -16.47 23.00 8.25
C PHE A 9 -17.05 21.63 8.62
N THR A 10 -17.99 21.17 7.84
CA THR A 10 -18.47 19.78 7.89
C THR A 10 -18.30 19.16 6.53
N TRP A 11 -18.33 17.84 6.42
CA TRP A 11 -18.21 17.16 5.13
C TRP A 11 -19.26 17.61 4.09
N ASP A 12 -20.43 18.04 4.56
CA ASP A 12 -21.52 18.56 3.71
C ASP A 12 -21.42 20.09 3.48
N GLY A 13 -20.28 20.68 3.72
CA GLY A 13 -20.04 22.12 3.59
C GLY A 13 -19.99 22.86 4.93
N ILE A 14 -20.04 24.21 4.87
CA ILE A 14 -20.03 25.04 6.07
C ILE A 14 -21.41 25.05 6.70
N LYS A 15 -21.53 24.50 7.92
CA LYS A 15 -22.76 24.52 8.70
C LYS A 15 -22.56 25.33 9.98
N TYR A 16 -23.55 26.16 10.32
CA TYR A 16 -23.62 26.87 11.58
C TYR A 16 -24.17 25.92 12.65
N GLU A 17 -23.37 25.46 13.57
CA GLU A 17 -23.82 24.64 14.69
C GLU A 17 -23.80 25.44 15.98
N LYS A 18 -25.01 25.72 16.52
CA LYS A 18 -25.13 26.35 17.83
C LYS A 18 -24.75 25.37 18.94
N GLY A 19 -23.92 25.83 19.88
CA GLY A 19 -23.62 25.11 21.10
C GLY A 19 -22.40 24.22 21.11
N LYS A 20 -21.66 24.11 19.99
CA LYS A 20 -20.36 23.39 19.99
C LYS A 20 -19.23 24.23 20.59
N THR A 21 -18.35 23.58 21.30
CA THR A 21 -17.11 24.15 21.84
C THR A 21 -15.98 24.08 20.83
N LEU A 22 -14.91 24.84 21.05
CA LEU A 22 -13.66 24.72 20.26
C LEU A 22 -13.13 23.28 20.29
N MET A 23 -13.24 22.61 21.43
CA MET A 23 -12.79 21.21 21.57
C MET A 23 -13.61 20.27 20.68
N ASP A 24 -14.94 20.44 20.63
CA ASP A 24 -15.80 19.63 19.76
C ASP A 24 -15.42 19.76 18.28
N SER A 25 -15.08 21.01 17.85
CA SER A 25 -14.62 21.26 16.50
C SER A 25 -13.26 20.60 16.22
N ILE A 26 -12.31 20.68 17.14
CA ILE A 26 -10.99 20.04 17.03
C ILE A 26 -11.17 18.51 16.92
N ILE A 27 -11.96 17.92 17.80
CA ILE A 27 -12.25 16.49 17.79
C ILE A 27 -12.86 16.07 16.44
N TYR A 28 -13.86 16.81 15.97
CA TYR A 28 -14.50 16.53 14.68
C TYR A 28 -13.48 16.55 13.53
N HIS A 29 -12.65 17.60 13.42
CA HIS A 29 -11.68 17.72 12.35
C HIS A 29 -10.57 16.66 12.41
N LYS A 30 -10.19 16.24 13.61
CA LYS A 30 -9.19 15.14 13.79
C LYS A 30 -9.72 13.77 13.34
N HIS A 31 -11.03 13.59 13.24
CA HIS A 31 -11.65 12.36 12.71
C HIS A 31 -11.87 12.38 11.19
N ILE A 32 -11.66 13.52 10.52
CA ILE A 32 -11.75 13.58 9.07
C ILE A 32 -10.58 12.79 8.46
N LEU A 33 -10.91 11.78 7.68
CA LEU A 33 -9.90 10.99 6.98
C LEU A 33 -9.23 11.82 5.89
N GLN A 34 -7.94 11.67 5.79
CA GLN A 34 -7.10 12.26 4.76
C GLN A 34 -6.68 11.18 3.77
N ALA A 35 -6.32 11.58 2.55
CA ALA A 35 -5.79 10.69 1.54
C ALA A 35 -4.67 11.38 0.76
N GLY A 36 -3.69 10.59 0.35
CA GLY A 36 -2.65 10.99 -0.59
C GLY A 36 -2.54 9.98 -1.72
N LEU A 37 -2.50 10.45 -2.97
CA LEU A 37 -2.31 9.61 -4.15
C LEU A 37 -1.21 10.20 -5.04
N MET A 38 -0.31 9.35 -5.49
CA MET A 38 0.65 9.67 -6.54
C MET A 38 0.70 8.54 -7.56
N SER A 39 0.72 8.92 -8.84
CA SER A 39 0.92 8.01 -9.96
C SER A 39 2.06 8.49 -10.82
N MET A 40 2.97 7.60 -11.22
CA MET A 40 4.09 7.91 -12.09
C MET A 40 4.27 6.86 -13.18
N ASP A 41 4.86 7.28 -14.26
CA ASP A 41 5.35 6.40 -15.31
C ASP A 41 6.67 5.76 -14.85
N PRO A 42 6.75 4.43 -14.74
CA PRO A 42 7.99 3.79 -14.29
C PRO A 42 9.14 3.89 -15.30
N LYS A 43 8.85 4.14 -16.59
CA LYS A 43 9.85 4.13 -17.67
C LYS A 43 10.64 5.43 -17.78
N ASP A 44 10.00 6.56 -17.45
CA ASP A 44 10.62 7.88 -17.57
C ASP A 44 10.66 8.69 -16.27
N GLY A 45 10.02 8.20 -15.20
CA GLY A 45 9.99 8.87 -13.90
C GLY A 45 8.99 10.02 -13.82
N THR A 46 8.23 10.31 -14.87
CA THR A 46 7.27 11.40 -14.87
C THR A 46 6.08 11.14 -13.96
N ILE A 47 5.77 12.10 -13.11
CA ILE A 47 4.58 12.07 -12.27
C ILE A 47 3.37 12.43 -13.13
N LYS A 48 2.41 11.51 -13.24
CA LYS A 48 1.19 11.67 -14.06
C LYS A 48 0.00 12.16 -13.22
N ALA A 49 -0.03 11.86 -11.90
CA ALA A 49 -1.05 12.37 -11.00
C ALA A 49 -0.48 12.60 -9.60
N TRP A 50 -0.97 13.66 -8.95
CA TRP A 50 -0.61 14.03 -7.59
C TRP A 50 -1.83 14.61 -6.89
N VAL A 51 -2.32 13.91 -5.87
CA VAL A 51 -3.41 14.38 -5.03
C VAL A 51 -2.89 14.40 -3.59
N GLY A 52 -2.56 15.61 -3.10
CA GLY A 52 -1.92 15.79 -1.80
C GLY A 52 -2.87 15.73 -0.61
N GLY A 53 -4.18 15.83 -0.84
CA GLY A 53 -5.20 15.83 0.21
C GLY A 53 -6.61 15.76 -0.37
N ILE A 54 -7.60 15.67 0.50
CA ILE A 54 -9.01 15.49 0.13
C ILE A 54 -9.67 16.77 -0.39
N ASP A 55 -9.20 17.93 0.05
CA ASP A 55 -9.71 19.23 -0.35
C ASP A 55 -8.63 20.30 -0.14
N TRP A 56 -8.21 20.96 -1.21
CA TRP A 56 -7.17 21.99 -1.14
C TRP A 56 -7.61 23.28 -0.44
N GLU A 57 -8.87 23.60 -0.46
CA GLU A 57 -9.36 24.82 0.17
C GLU A 57 -9.19 24.76 1.69
N TYR A 58 -9.47 23.60 2.30
CA TYR A 58 -9.48 23.41 3.74
C TYR A 58 -8.27 22.64 4.28
N PHE A 59 -7.70 21.71 3.50
CA PHE A 59 -6.61 20.81 3.93
C PHE A 59 -5.41 20.97 3.00
N LYS A 60 -4.50 21.90 3.36
CA LYS A 60 -3.36 22.27 2.51
C LYS A 60 -2.11 21.43 2.75
N PHE A 61 -2.12 20.56 3.75
CA PHE A 61 -0.99 19.70 4.04
C PHE A 61 -0.88 18.59 3.01
N ASP A 62 0.31 18.46 2.41
CA ASP A 62 0.55 17.48 1.36
C ASP A 62 0.88 16.09 1.92
N HIS A 63 -0.04 15.15 1.77
CA HIS A 63 0.12 13.78 2.22
C HIS A 63 0.92 12.89 1.27
N VAL A 64 1.33 13.39 0.10
CA VAL A 64 2.17 12.63 -0.85
C VAL A 64 3.64 12.71 -0.48
N LYS A 65 4.17 13.89 -0.20
CA LYS A 65 5.61 14.10 0.02
C LYS A 65 5.96 14.59 1.42
N GLN A 66 5.13 15.47 2.01
CA GLN A 66 5.41 16.02 3.33
C GLN A 66 5.07 15.02 4.44
N ALA A 67 3.93 14.34 4.33
CA ALA A 67 3.56 13.31 5.29
C ALA A 67 4.51 12.10 5.21
N ARG A 68 4.89 11.61 6.39
CA ARG A 68 5.53 10.32 6.56
C ARG A 68 4.67 9.48 7.48
N ARG A 69 4.25 8.33 6.99
CA ARG A 69 3.28 7.46 7.65
C ARG A 69 3.79 6.03 7.66
N GLN A 70 3.43 5.28 8.69
CA GLN A 70 3.86 3.90 8.85
C GLN A 70 3.35 3.05 7.67
N VAL A 71 4.30 2.49 6.91
CA VAL A 71 3.98 1.80 5.64
C VAL A 71 3.41 0.40 5.82
N GLY A 72 3.57 -0.19 7.01
CA GLY A 72 3.09 -1.53 7.30
C GLY A 72 3.55 -2.55 6.25
N SER A 73 2.68 -3.47 5.90
CA SER A 73 3.03 -4.58 4.98
C SER A 73 3.40 -4.15 3.55
N THR A 74 3.28 -2.87 3.17
CA THR A 74 3.83 -2.42 1.88
C THR A 74 5.35 -2.35 1.86
N PHE A 75 6.01 -2.49 2.99
CA PHE A 75 7.47 -2.62 3.07
C PHE A 75 7.98 -4.02 2.69
N LYS A 76 7.15 -5.05 2.81
CA LYS A 76 7.55 -6.46 2.56
C LYS A 76 8.20 -6.70 1.20
N PRO A 77 7.77 -6.11 0.07
CA PRO A 77 8.44 -6.28 -1.21
C PRO A 77 9.94 -5.99 -1.17
N PHE A 78 10.40 -5.02 -0.37
CA PHE A 78 11.84 -4.71 -0.25
C PHE A 78 12.61 -5.83 0.46
N VAL A 79 12.01 -6.42 1.49
CA VAL A 79 12.58 -7.59 2.21
C VAL A 79 12.67 -8.80 1.29
N TYR A 80 11.61 -9.05 0.51
CA TYR A 80 11.57 -10.15 -0.46
C TYR A 80 12.56 -9.93 -1.60
N ALA A 81 12.62 -8.72 -2.17
CA ALA A 81 13.57 -8.38 -3.21
C ALA A 81 15.01 -8.55 -2.74
N THR A 82 15.33 -8.18 -1.50
CA THR A 82 16.65 -8.39 -0.91
C THR A 82 16.98 -9.87 -0.80
N ALA A 83 16.03 -10.71 -0.33
CA ALA A 83 16.24 -12.15 -0.21
C ALA A 83 16.43 -12.81 -1.58
N ILE A 84 15.62 -12.44 -2.58
CA ILE A 84 15.75 -12.95 -3.95
C ILE A 84 17.08 -12.54 -4.55
N ASN A 85 17.45 -11.26 -4.42
CA ASN A 85 18.67 -10.71 -5.01
C ASN A 85 19.97 -11.27 -4.38
N GLN A 86 20.00 -11.47 -3.05
CA GLN A 86 21.21 -11.88 -2.35
C GLN A 86 21.35 -13.38 -2.18
N MET A 87 20.24 -14.07 -2.00
CA MET A 87 20.24 -15.50 -1.63
C MET A 87 19.82 -16.40 -2.81
N GLY A 88 19.47 -15.81 -3.97
CA GLY A 88 18.97 -16.57 -5.11
C GLY A 88 17.62 -17.24 -4.84
N TYR A 89 16.82 -16.70 -3.90
CA TYR A 89 15.50 -17.24 -3.61
C TYR A 89 14.55 -17.09 -4.81
N THR A 90 13.69 -18.08 -4.96
CA THR A 90 12.70 -18.14 -6.04
C THR A 90 11.28 -17.96 -5.48
N PRO A 91 10.28 -17.70 -6.30
CA PRO A 91 8.88 -17.67 -5.86
C PRO A 91 8.43 -18.94 -5.12
N CYS A 92 9.09 -20.07 -5.41
CA CYS A 92 8.79 -21.39 -4.83
C CYS A 92 9.66 -21.72 -3.62
N THR A 93 10.60 -20.85 -3.22
CA THR A 93 11.37 -21.05 -1.97
C THR A 93 10.42 -21.10 -0.78
N VAL A 94 10.51 -22.16 0.00
CA VAL A 94 9.60 -22.45 1.11
C VAL A 94 10.21 -22.01 2.43
N ILE A 95 9.45 -21.21 3.19
CA ILE A 95 9.84 -20.67 4.50
C ILE A 95 8.80 -21.07 5.55
N SER A 96 9.24 -21.45 6.76
CA SER A 96 8.35 -21.80 7.88
C SER A 96 7.45 -20.63 8.29
N ASN A 97 6.19 -20.94 8.59
CA ASN A 97 5.20 -20.04 9.19
C ASN A 97 5.01 -20.25 10.70
N ASP A 98 5.90 -21.01 11.36
CA ASP A 98 5.84 -21.23 12.81
C ASP A 98 6.08 -19.93 13.57
N ARG A 99 5.52 -19.86 14.79
CA ARG A 99 5.77 -18.74 15.71
C ARG A 99 7.26 -18.58 15.97
N ILE A 100 7.68 -17.34 16.13
CA ILE A 100 9.07 -16.97 16.46
C ILE A 100 9.08 -15.87 17.52
N THR A 101 10.07 -15.91 18.40
CA THR A 101 10.34 -14.84 19.37
C THR A 101 11.81 -14.43 19.23
N ILE A 102 12.07 -13.14 19.15
CA ILE A 102 13.39 -12.55 18.89
C ILE A 102 13.61 -11.46 19.94
N GLY A 103 14.53 -11.68 20.89
CA GLY A 103 14.85 -10.67 21.90
C GLY A 103 13.62 -10.17 22.70
N GLY A 104 12.65 -11.03 22.96
CA GLY A 104 11.41 -10.68 23.65
C GLY A 104 10.28 -10.17 22.73
N TRP A 105 10.55 -9.87 21.46
CA TRP A 105 9.53 -9.52 20.49
C TRP A 105 8.92 -10.77 19.85
N SER A 106 7.59 -10.88 19.90
CA SER A 106 6.82 -11.99 19.33
C SER A 106 5.85 -11.46 18.30
N PRO A 107 6.24 -11.39 17.01
CA PRO A 107 5.36 -10.95 15.94
C PRO A 107 4.15 -11.86 15.79
N ARG A 108 3.04 -11.32 15.27
CA ARG A 108 1.81 -12.08 15.04
C ARG A 108 1.40 -12.04 13.58
N ASN A 109 0.85 -13.13 13.06
CA ASN A 109 0.13 -13.11 11.79
C ASN A 109 -1.22 -12.43 11.99
N ALA A 110 -1.63 -11.60 11.02
CA ALA A 110 -2.89 -10.86 11.10
C ALA A 110 -4.13 -11.78 11.22
N ASN A 111 -4.07 -12.96 10.58
CA ASN A 111 -5.13 -13.98 10.64
C ASN A 111 -5.02 -14.94 11.84
N GLY A 112 -4.05 -14.75 12.73
CA GLY A 112 -3.80 -15.63 13.89
C GLY A 112 -3.37 -17.06 13.57
N ARG A 113 -3.17 -17.41 12.28
CA ARG A 113 -2.81 -18.79 11.85
C ARG A 113 -1.30 -18.95 11.78
N TYR A 114 -0.79 -20.06 12.28
CA TYR A 114 0.62 -20.42 12.34
C TYR A 114 0.82 -21.88 11.99
N GLY A 115 2.07 -22.26 11.79
CA GLY A 115 2.47 -23.64 11.50
C GLY A 115 2.63 -23.91 10.01
N GLY A 116 3.32 -25.01 9.71
CA GLY A 116 3.66 -25.40 8.37
C GLY A 116 4.66 -24.46 7.69
N SER A 117 4.69 -24.51 6.38
CA SER A 117 5.60 -23.70 5.55
C SER A 117 4.85 -23.14 4.36
N GLN A 118 5.30 -22.02 3.84
CA GLN A 118 4.71 -21.35 2.68
C GLN A 118 5.80 -20.98 1.68
N ASP A 119 5.52 -21.12 0.39
CA ASP A 119 6.35 -20.52 -0.65
C ASP A 119 6.25 -18.98 -0.62
N LEU A 120 7.25 -18.30 -1.18
CA LEU A 120 7.32 -16.85 -1.15
C LEU A 120 6.13 -16.19 -1.87
N ARG A 121 5.64 -16.79 -2.97
CA ARG A 121 4.48 -16.29 -3.73
C ARG A 121 3.22 -16.29 -2.87
N THR A 122 2.95 -17.39 -2.18
CA THR A 122 1.81 -17.52 -1.26
C THR A 122 1.97 -16.61 -0.04
N ALA A 123 3.14 -16.58 0.55
CA ALA A 123 3.40 -15.79 1.74
C ALA A 123 3.25 -14.27 1.49
N LEU A 124 3.70 -13.76 0.33
CA LEU A 124 3.50 -12.35 -0.01
C LEU A 124 2.04 -12.06 -0.39
N ALA A 125 1.37 -12.98 -1.10
CA ALA A 125 -0.04 -12.85 -1.49
C ALA A 125 -0.94 -12.65 -0.26
N TYR A 126 -0.76 -13.46 0.76
CA TYR A 126 -1.53 -13.38 2.01
C TYR A 126 -0.86 -12.53 3.10
N SER A 127 0.25 -11.86 2.74
CA SER A 127 0.97 -10.94 3.64
C SER A 127 1.43 -11.58 4.96
N THR A 128 1.87 -12.84 4.93
CA THR A 128 2.28 -13.61 6.10
C THR A 128 3.46 -12.95 6.83
N ASN A 129 3.28 -12.62 8.11
CA ASN A 129 4.27 -11.90 8.89
C ASN A 129 5.46 -12.80 9.27
N MET A 130 5.21 -14.05 9.67
CA MET A 130 6.27 -14.97 10.09
C MET A 130 7.31 -15.19 8.99
N VAL A 131 6.86 -15.35 7.75
CA VAL A 131 7.75 -15.51 6.60
C VAL A 131 8.61 -14.25 6.40
N SER A 132 8.00 -13.06 6.42
CA SER A 132 8.73 -11.80 6.25
C SER A 132 9.78 -11.57 7.34
N VAL A 133 9.45 -11.93 8.59
CA VAL A 133 10.40 -11.85 9.72
C VAL A 133 11.54 -12.84 9.56
N ARG A 134 11.29 -14.06 9.07
CA ARG A 134 12.37 -15.02 8.79
C ARG A 134 13.28 -14.57 7.66
N LEU A 135 12.71 -13.95 6.63
CA LEU A 135 13.51 -13.41 5.53
C LEU A 135 14.48 -12.34 6.02
N ILE A 136 14.04 -11.36 6.83
CA ILE A 136 14.96 -10.32 7.34
C ILE A 136 16.02 -10.87 8.29
N LEU A 137 15.71 -11.94 9.05
CA LEU A 137 16.70 -12.61 9.89
C LEU A 137 17.77 -13.32 9.05
N GLN A 138 17.41 -13.80 7.88
CA GLN A 138 18.33 -14.47 6.95
C GLN A 138 19.16 -13.48 6.14
N THR A 139 18.53 -12.41 5.60
CA THR A 139 19.21 -11.39 4.79
C THR A 139 20.01 -10.40 5.63
N GLY A 140 19.61 -10.19 6.88
CA GLY A 140 20.09 -9.10 7.73
C GLY A 140 19.32 -7.79 7.47
N ILE A 141 19.39 -6.89 8.45
CA ILE A 141 18.68 -5.58 8.42
C ILE A 141 19.38 -4.61 7.48
N ASP A 142 20.71 -4.54 7.53
CA ASP A 142 21.51 -3.57 6.77
C ASP A 142 21.35 -3.72 5.25
N PRO A 143 21.36 -4.93 4.66
CA PRO A 143 21.08 -5.12 3.24
C PRO A 143 19.69 -4.64 2.82
N VAL A 144 18.66 -4.84 3.66
CA VAL A 144 17.31 -4.36 3.37
C VAL A 144 17.25 -2.83 3.41
N ILE A 145 17.92 -2.20 4.38
CA ILE A 145 18.03 -0.74 4.44
C ILE A 145 18.78 -0.22 3.22
N GLN A 146 19.88 -0.88 2.83
CA GLN A 146 20.64 -0.48 1.64
C GLN A 146 19.79 -0.59 0.36
N MET A 147 19.05 -1.68 0.18
CA MET A 147 18.09 -1.84 -0.91
C MET A 147 17.11 -0.65 -0.97
N CYS A 148 16.53 -0.26 0.17
CA CYS A 148 15.64 0.90 0.23
C CYS A 148 16.36 2.20 -0.16
N ARG A 149 17.63 2.40 0.27
CA ARG A 149 18.43 3.57 -0.10
C ARG A 149 18.73 3.61 -1.59
N ASP A 150 19.04 2.46 -2.17
CA ASP A 150 19.30 2.34 -3.61
C ASP A 150 18.01 2.57 -4.43
N LEU A 151 16.86 2.23 -3.89
CA LEU A 151 15.53 2.54 -4.43
C LEU A 151 15.07 3.99 -4.14
N GLY A 152 15.94 4.86 -3.61
CA GLY A 152 15.68 6.29 -3.45
C GLY A 152 14.95 6.69 -2.18
N VAL A 153 14.77 5.80 -1.21
CA VAL A 153 14.22 6.14 0.11
C VAL A 153 15.25 6.96 0.89
N VAL A 154 14.87 8.18 1.29
CA VAL A 154 15.72 9.10 2.07
C VAL A 154 15.28 9.24 3.52
N SER A 155 14.01 8.93 3.82
CA SER A 155 13.47 8.97 5.18
C SER A 155 14.24 8.05 6.12
N PRO A 156 14.38 8.39 7.40
CA PRO A 156 15.02 7.51 8.38
C PRO A 156 14.34 6.14 8.43
N ILE A 157 15.12 5.08 8.41
CA ILE A 157 14.63 3.71 8.60
C ILE A 157 15.19 3.21 9.92
N ILE A 158 14.33 2.71 10.79
CA ILE A 158 14.72 2.16 12.09
C ILE A 158 15.52 0.88 11.87
N LYS A 159 16.71 0.77 12.47
CA LYS A 159 17.54 -0.44 12.37
C LYS A 159 17.09 -1.50 13.39
N ASP A 160 15.94 -2.11 13.10
CA ASP A 160 15.32 -3.14 13.93
C ASP A 160 14.61 -4.17 13.07
N ASN A 161 14.45 -5.42 13.57
CA ASN A 161 13.76 -6.50 12.84
C ASN A 161 12.29 -6.21 12.53
N THR A 162 11.66 -5.29 13.26
CA THR A 162 10.26 -4.90 13.03
C THR A 162 10.03 -4.23 11.68
N ILE A 163 11.10 -3.73 11.01
CA ILE A 163 10.98 -3.20 9.64
C ILE A 163 10.51 -4.26 8.65
N ALA A 164 10.70 -5.55 8.93
CA ALA A 164 10.13 -6.63 8.12
C ALA A 164 8.61 -6.54 7.99
N LEU A 165 7.96 -5.89 8.96
CA LEU A 165 6.52 -5.66 9.00
C LEU A 165 6.15 -4.21 8.69
N GLY A 166 7.14 -3.36 8.36
CA GLY A 166 6.95 -1.98 7.98
C GLY A 166 6.72 -1.02 9.14
N SER A 167 7.48 -1.17 10.22
CA SER A 167 7.47 -0.23 11.37
C SER A 167 8.06 1.15 11.04
N THR A 168 8.51 1.38 9.82
CA THR A 168 9.12 2.63 9.37
C THR A 168 8.09 3.58 8.74
N ASP A 169 8.34 4.88 8.83
CA ASP A 169 7.50 5.94 8.29
C ASP A 169 8.10 6.46 6.98
N LEU A 170 7.38 6.27 5.87
CA LEU A 170 7.78 6.77 4.55
C LEU A 170 6.66 7.61 3.95
N SER A 171 6.99 8.39 2.93
CA SER A 171 6.02 9.15 2.15
C SER A 171 5.48 8.33 0.98
N VAL A 172 4.30 8.69 0.47
CA VAL A 172 3.74 8.10 -0.77
C VAL A 172 4.71 8.29 -1.93
N TYR A 173 5.36 9.47 -2.01
CA TYR A 173 6.37 9.79 -3.00
C TYR A 173 7.53 8.79 -3.00
N GLU A 174 8.11 8.49 -1.82
CA GLU A 174 9.21 7.53 -1.70
C GLU A 174 8.76 6.12 -2.05
N MET A 175 7.59 5.71 -1.58
CA MET A 175 7.05 4.38 -1.84
C MET A 175 6.75 4.14 -3.32
N VAL A 176 6.15 5.11 -4.02
CA VAL A 176 5.87 5.00 -5.46
C VAL A 176 7.18 4.98 -6.24
N GLY A 177 8.12 5.89 -5.94
CA GLY A 177 9.42 5.92 -6.59
C GLY A 177 10.19 4.61 -6.40
N ALA A 178 10.22 4.07 -5.19
CA ALA A 178 10.92 2.81 -4.89
C ALA A 178 10.29 1.61 -5.61
N MET A 179 8.95 1.51 -5.56
CA MET A 179 8.22 0.40 -6.19
C MET A 179 8.28 0.44 -7.72
N SER A 180 8.45 1.62 -8.33
CA SER A 180 8.53 1.76 -9.78
C SER A 180 9.70 1.02 -10.38
N ALA A 181 10.80 0.84 -9.64
CA ALA A 181 11.96 0.10 -10.12
C ALA A 181 11.61 -1.35 -10.50
N PHE A 182 10.70 -1.99 -9.77
CA PHE A 182 10.27 -3.35 -10.12
C PHE A 182 9.50 -3.39 -11.45
N ALA A 183 8.69 -2.38 -11.74
CA ALA A 183 7.97 -2.26 -13.01
C ALA A 183 8.86 -1.79 -14.18
N ASN A 184 10.08 -1.33 -13.88
CA ASN A 184 11.06 -0.81 -14.82
C ASN A 184 12.34 -1.67 -14.89
N GLY A 185 12.20 -2.99 -14.87
CA GLY A 185 13.34 -3.91 -15.03
C GLY A 185 14.43 -3.77 -13.97
N GLY A 186 14.13 -3.24 -12.78
CA GLY A 186 15.09 -3.06 -11.69
C GLY A 186 15.79 -1.70 -11.68
N ILE A 187 15.45 -0.81 -12.59
CA ILE A 187 16.03 0.53 -12.71
C ILE A 187 15.16 1.53 -11.96
N TYR A 188 15.70 2.08 -10.87
CA TYR A 188 15.09 3.21 -10.17
C TYR A 188 15.25 4.49 -10.99
N ILE A 189 14.18 5.22 -11.18
CA ILE A 189 14.16 6.58 -11.73
C ILE A 189 13.54 7.50 -10.70
N LYS A 190 14.24 8.58 -10.36
CA LYS A 190 13.72 9.55 -9.40
C LYS A 190 12.46 10.21 -9.94
N PRO A 191 11.33 10.23 -9.19
CA PRO A 191 10.11 10.85 -9.67
C PRO A 191 10.28 12.36 -9.87
N GLU A 192 9.87 12.86 -11.04
CA GLU A 192 9.97 14.29 -11.40
C GLU A 192 8.64 14.83 -11.91
N LEU A 193 8.30 16.05 -11.43
CA LEU A 193 7.11 16.80 -11.87
C LEU A 193 7.39 17.74 -13.03
N ILE A 194 8.59 18.32 -13.05
CA ILE A 194 9.01 19.31 -14.03
C ILE A 194 10.15 18.72 -14.84
N LEU A 195 9.90 18.48 -16.11
CA LEU A 195 10.91 17.91 -17.01
C LEU A 195 11.74 19.00 -17.67
N ARG A 196 11.11 20.15 -17.98
CA ARG A 196 11.76 21.23 -18.72
C ARG A 196 11.11 22.59 -18.42
N ILE A 197 11.92 23.62 -18.42
CA ILE A 197 11.48 25.02 -18.35
C ILE A 197 11.90 25.71 -19.63
N GLU A 198 10.96 26.35 -20.32
CA GLU A 198 11.17 27.11 -21.56
C GLU A 198 10.73 28.57 -21.38
N ASP A 199 11.36 29.48 -22.12
CA ASP A 199 10.85 30.84 -22.24
C ASP A 199 9.66 30.91 -23.22
N ARG A 200 9.08 32.12 -23.38
CA ARG A 200 7.94 32.34 -24.29
C ARG A 200 8.26 32.06 -25.75
N GLN A 201 9.53 32.05 -26.15
CA GLN A 201 10.01 31.82 -27.51
C GLN A 201 10.35 30.33 -27.74
N GLY A 202 10.16 29.44 -26.75
CA GLY A 202 10.45 28.03 -26.85
C GLY A 202 11.92 27.68 -26.61
N LYS A 203 12.75 28.65 -26.19
CA LYS A 203 14.14 28.38 -25.83
C LYS A 203 14.18 27.66 -24.46
N VAL A 204 14.83 26.52 -24.42
CA VAL A 204 15.03 25.77 -23.17
C VAL A 204 15.91 26.57 -22.21
N LEU A 205 15.36 26.92 -21.05
CA LEU A 205 16.08 27.57 -19.96
C LEU A 205 16.71 26.54 -19.02
N LYS A 206 16.02 25.44 -18.81
CA LYS A 206 16.51 24.33 -18.00
C LYS A 206 15.86 23.01 -18.41
N ASP A 207 16.66 21.97 -18.51
CA ASP A 207 16.23 20.60 -18.69
C ASP A 207 16.56 19.80 -17.40
N PHE A 208 15.66 18.92 -17.00
CA PHE A 208 15.81 18.05 -15.83
C PHE A 208 15.92 16.63 -16.31
N SER A 209 17.14 16.19 -16.59
CA SER A 209 17.41 14.80 -16.94
C SER A 209 17.10 13.89 -15.76
N PRO A 210 16.38 12.80 -15.96
CA PRO A 210 16.07 11.84 -14.88
C PRO A 210 17.34 11.27 -14.25
N THR A 211 17.37 11.22 -12.92
CA THR A 211 18.41 10.47 -12.19
C THR A 211 18.00 9.00 -12.18
N THR A 212 18.82 8.15 -12.78
CA THR A 212 18.57 6.70 -12.88
C THR A 212 19.62 5.91 -12.11
N ARG A 213 19.24 4.74 -11.61
CA ARG A 213 20.14 3.78 -10.95
C ARG A 213 19.61 2.37 -11.17
N GLU A 214 20.45 1.46 -11.63
CA GLU A 214 20.17 0.03 -11.57
C GLU A 214 20.33 -0.44 -10.12
N VAL A 215 19.28 -1.04 -9.55
CA VAL A 215 19.23 -1.49 -8.16
C VAL A 215 19.26 -3.00 -8.08
N VAL A 216 18.48 -3.65 -8.95
CA VAL A 216 18.46 -5.10 -9.12
C VAL A 216 18.42 -5.41 -10.61
N ASN A 217 18.82 -6.60 -10.99
CA ASN A 217 18.72 -7.01 -12.38
C ASN A 217 17.25 -7.26 -12.78
N GLU A 218 16.99 -7.32 -14.08
CA GLU A 218 15.65 -7.49 -14.64
C GLU A 218 14.95 -8.80 -14.22
N GLN A 219 15.72 -9.87 -13.99
CA GLN A 219 15.21 -11.16 -13.53
C GLN A 219 14.62 -11.05 -12.11
N VAL A 220 15.35 -10.39 -11.20
CA VAL A 220 14.88 -10.11 -9.82
C VAL A 220 13.67 -9.19 -9.84
N ALA A 221 13.69 -8.12 -10.66
CA ALA A 221 12.60 -7.18 -10.78
C ALA A 221 11.33 -7.87 -11.27
N TYR A 222 11.42 -8.67 -12.34
CA TYR A 222 10.28 -9.41 -12.87
C TYR A 222 9.78 -10.49 -11.91
N THR A 223 10.69 -11.14 -11.17
CA THR A 223 10.33 -12.10 -10.11
C THR A 223 9.48 -11.40 -9.04
N MET A 224 9.82 -10.16 -8.67
CA MET A 224 9.00 -9.39 -7.73
C MET A 224 7.63 -9.04 -8.31
N ILE A 225 7.54 -8.66 -9.59
CA ILE A 225 6.26 -8.46 -10.28
C ILE A 225 5.43 -9.74 -10.24
N ASP A 226 6.02 -10.91 -10.60
CA ASP A 226 5.32 -12.19 -10.60
C ASP A 226 4.76 -12.57 -9.22
N ILE A 227 5.54 -12.39 -8.16
CA ILE A 227 5.09 -12.64 -6.78
C ILE A 227 3.98 -11.67 -6.37
N MET A 228 4.14 -10.37 -6.68
CA MET A 228 3.18 -9.34 -6.32
C MET A 228 1.86 -9.41 -7.12
N LYS A 229 1.84 -10.01 -8.32
CA LYS A 229 0.59 -10.33 -9.03
C LYS A 229 -0.29 -11.25 -8.19
N GLY A 230 0.29 -12.19 -7.46
CA GLY A 230 -0.44 -13.08 -6.55
C GLY A 230 -1.24 -12.35 -5.46
N VAL A 231 -0.78 -11.17 -5.02
CA VAL A 231 -1.52 -10.33 -4.04
C VAL A 231 -2.86 -9.87 -4.62
N VAL A 232 -2.87 -9.49 -5.91
CA VAL A 232 -4.05 -8.96 -6.61
C VAL A 232 -4.93 -10.09 -7.13
N ASP A 233 -4.36 -11.19 -7.58
CA ASP A 233 -5.12 -12.27 -8.23
C ASP A 233 -5.85 -13.17 -7.21
N ARG A 234 -5.22 -13.44 -6.03
CA ARG A 234 -5.77 -14.36 -5.03
C ARG A 234 -5.54 -13.93 -3.57
N GLY A 235 -4.79 -12.86 -3.34
CA GLY A 235 -4.36 -12.42 -2.01
C GLY A 235 -5.18 -11.25 -1.44
N THR A 236 -4.53 -10.50 -0.57
CA THR A 236 -5.13 -9.37 0.16
C THR A 236 -5.63 -8.22 -0.72
N GLY A 237 -5.20 -8.15 -1.98
CA GLY A 237 -5.64 -7.17 -2.98
C GLY A 237 -6.68 -7.71 -3.98
N SER A 238 -7.25 -8.88 -3.76
CA SER A 238 -8.11 -9.58 -4.74
C SER A 238 -9.39 -8.83 -5.12
N TRP A 239 -9.80 -7.83 -4.34
CA TRP A 239 -10.93 -6.96 -4.69
C TRP A 239 -10.68 -6.16 -5.97
N VAL A 240 -9.44 -5.88 -6.36
CA VAL A 240 -9.12 -5.31 -7.68
C VAL A 240 -9.77 -6.11 -8.80
N ARG A 241 -9.75 -7.45 -8.68
CA ARG A 241 -10.40 -8.37 -9.63
C ARG A 241 -11.89 -8.54 -9.35
N ARG A 242 -12.22 -8.99 -8.11
CA ARG A 242 -13.56 -9.48 -7.78
C ARG A 242 -14.59 -8.37 -7.64
N LYS A 243 -14.23 -7.24 -7.04
CA LYS A 243 -15.15 -6.12 -6.79
C LYS A 243 -15.08 -5.04 -7.87
N TYR A 244 -13.88 -4.72 -8.34
CA TYR A 244 -13.67 -3.60 -9.27
C TYR A 244 -13.50 -4.04 -10.73
N GLY A 245 -13.47 -5.34 -11.02
CA GLY A 245 -13.49 -5.88 -12.38
C GLY A 245 -12.28 -5.50 -13.25
N ILE A 246 -11.17 -5.06 -12.64
CA ILE A 246 -9.97 -4.69 -13.40
C ILE A 246 -9.27 -5.95 -13.86
N THR A 247 -9.23 -6.18 -15.18
CA THR A 247 -8.64 -7.37 -15.84
C THR A 247 -7.21 -7.17 -16.30
N ALA A 248 -6.72 -5.93 -16.32
CA ALA A 248 -5.35 -5.57 -16.69
C ALA A 248 -4.32 -6.32 -15.83
N GLU A 249 -3.10 -6.48 -16.32
CA GLU A 249 -2.01 -7.03 -15.53
C GLU A 249 -1.62 -6.06 -14.42
N VAL A 250 -1.80 -6.48 -13.17
CA VAL A 250 -1.54 -5.67 -11.98
C VAL A 250 -0.74 -6.49 -10.97
N ALA A 251 0.37 -5.94 -10.54
CA ALA A 251 1.09 -6.35 -9.34
C ALA A 251 0.77 -5.37 -8.22
N GLY A 252 0.79 -5.79 -6.96
CA GLY A 252 0.48 -4.84 -5.90
C GLY A 252 0.78 -5.33 -4.50
N LYS A 253 0.56 -4.44 -3.53
CA LYS A 253 0.68 -4.76 -2.11
C LYS A 253 -0.23 -3.87 -1.27
N THR A 254 -1.00 -4.49 -0.40
CA THR A 254 -1.77 -3.81 0.65
C THR A 254 -0.89 -3.58 1.88
N GLY A 255 -1.15 -2.49 2.59
CA GLY A 255 -0.53 -2.19 3.87
C GLY A 255 -1.56 -1.74 4.88
N THR A 256 -1.33 -2.11 6.13
CA THR A 256 -2.09 -1.64 7.28
C THR A 256 -1.09 -1.48 8.41
N SER A 257 -1.08 -0.33 9.07
CA SER A 257 -0.24 -0.11 10.24
C SER A 257 -0.89 -0.68 11.50
N ASN A 258 -0.14 -0.66 12.59
CA ASN A 258 -0.69 -0.98 13.91
C ASN A 258 -1.91 -0.11 14.20
N ASP A 259 -2.85 -0.67 14.96
CA ASP A 259 -4.10 0.00 15.37
C ASP A 259 -4.95 0.52 14.18
N ASN A 260 -4.67 0.07 12.95
CA ASN A 260 -5.40 0.44 11.74
C ASN A 260 -5.42 1.96 11.47
N SER A 261 -4.37 2.68 11.86
CA SER A 261 -4.28 4.14 11.67
C SER A 261 -3.89 4.55 10.26
N ASP A 262 -3.23 3.66 9.51
CA ASP A 262 -2.75 3.90 8.15
C ASP A 262 -3.15 2.76 7.22
N GLY A 263 -3.91 3.06 6.21
CA GLY A 263 -4.22 2.15 5.11
C GLY A 263 -3.40 2.50 3.88
N TRP A 264 -2.79 1.50 3.23
CA TRP A 264 -1.96 1.66 2.05
C TRP A 264 -2.34 0.69 0.94
N PHE A 265 -2.26 1.14 -0.28
CA PHE A 265 -2.24 0.27 -1.44
C PHE A 265 -1.23 0.77 -2.47
N MET A 266 -0.30 -0.11 -2.83
CA MET A 266 0.65 0.10 -3.92
C MET A 266 0.23 -0.79 -5.07
N GLY A 267 -0.14 -0.20 -6.20
CA GLY A 267 -0.52 -0.92 -7.41
C GLY A 267 0.41 -0.56 -8.56
N LEU A 268 0.97 -1.58 -9.18
CA LEU A 268 1.90 -1.48 -10.29
C LEU A 268 1.23 -2.05 -11.54
N THR A 269 1.24 -1.30 -12.60
CA THR A 269 0.88 -1.75 -13.96
C THR A 269 2.07 -1.49 -14.89
N PRO A 270 2.09 -2.01 -16.11
CA PRO A 270 3.21 -1.79 -17.04
C PRO A 270 3.53 -0.32 -17.32
N ASN A 271 2.52 0.55 -17.25
CA ASN A 271 2.65 1.96 -17.63
C ASN A 271 2.49 2.94 -16.46
N LEU A 272 1.95 2.50 -15.33
CA LEU A 272 1.73 3.34 -14.16
C LEU A 272 2.03 2.60 -12.86
N VAL A 273 2.78 3.24 -11.98
CA VAL A 273 2.91 2.84 -10.58
C VAL A 273 2.19 3.87 -9.72
N THR A 274 1.18 3.41 -8.99
CA THR A 274 0.31 4.30 -8.22
C THR A 274 0.25 3.84 -6.77
N GLY A 275 0.56 4.76 -5.87
CA GLY A 275 0.45 4.57 -4.42
C GLY A 275 -0.67 5.42 -3.85
N VAL A 276 -1.43 4.82 -2.94
CA VAL A 276 -2.49 5.50 -2.18
C VAL A 276 -2.31 5.22 -0.70
N TRP A 277 -2.40 6.28 0.08
CA TRP A 277 -2.48 6.25 1.54
C TRP A 277 -3.79 6.89 2.00
N VAL A 278 -4.39 6.31 3.06
CA VAL A 278 -5.55 6.84 3.77
C VAL A 278 -5.33 6.71 5.27
N GLY A 279 -5.65 7.75 6.02
CA GLY A 279 -5.60 7.76 7.47
C GLY A 279 -6.10 9.08 8.04
N ALA A 280 -6.25 9.19 9.35
CA ALA A 280 -6.51 10.48 9.98
C ALA A 280 -5.22 11.30 10.09
N GLU A 281 -5.36 12.61 10.28
CA GLU A 281 -4.21 13.52 10.52
C GLU A 281 -3.38 13.04 11.72
N ASP A 282 -4.05 12.65 12.78
CA ASP A 282 -3.45 12.13 14.00
C ASP A 282 -3.67 10.61 14.11
N ARG A 283 -2.61 9.86 14.44
CA ARG A 283 -2.68 8.39 14.58
C ARG A 283 -3.57 7.92 15.74
N PHE A 284 -3.87 8.79 16.70
CA PHE A 284 -4.83 8.47 17.76
C PHE A 284 -6.27 8.35 17.24
N ALA A 285 -6.59 8.98 16.12
CA ALA A 285 -7.84 8.78 15.42
C ALA A 285 -7.64 7.64 14.40
N HIS A 286 -8.14 6.47 14.73
CA HIS A 286 -7.93 5.26 13.95
C HIS A 286 -9.21 4.41 13.87
N PHE A 287 -9.25 3.47 12.94
CA PHE A 287 -10.38 2.56 12.81
C PHE A 287 -10.40 1.54 13.96
N GLY A 288 -11.58 1.28 14.49
CA GLY A 288 -11.78 0.34 15.60
C GLY A 288 -11.58 -1.14 15.23
N SER A 289 -11.39 -1.47 13.95
CA SER A 289 -11.13 -2.83 13.51
C SER A 289 -10.32 -2.87 12.21
N THR A 290 -9.60 -3.97 12.00
CA THR A 290 -8.89 -4.23 10.75
C THR A 290 -9.85 -4.34 9.56
N ALA A 291 -11.04 -4.88 9.77
CA ALA A 291 -12.08 -4.96 8.73
C ALA A 291 -12.47 -3.58 8.17
N LEU A 292 -12.40 -2.52 8.95
CA LEU A 292 -12.69 -1.15 8.50
C LEU A 292 -11.44 -0.42 7.99
N GLY A 293 -10.29 -0.55 8.71
CA GLY A 293 -9.11 0.28 8.47
C GLY A 293 -8.01 -0.34 7.60
N GLN A 294 -8.15 -1.60 7.19
CA GLN A 294 -7.14 -2.20 6.32
C GLN A 294 -7.07 -1.52 4.95
N GLY A 295 -5.86 -1.49 4.38
CA GLY A 295 -5.62 -0.85 3.09
C GLY A 295 -6.48 -1.39 1.94
N ALA A 296 -6.96 -2.64 2.04
CA ALA A 296 -7.90 -3.23 1.09
C ALA A 296 -9.26 -2.52 1.10
N ASN A 297 -9.69 -1.93 2.23
CA ASN A 297 -10.99 -1.29 2.40
C ASN A 297 -10.91 0.25 2.35
N THR A 298 -9.72 0.81 2.48
CA THR A 298 -9.50 2.28 2.48
C THR A 298 -8.82 2.76 1.19
N SER A 299 -7.59 2.35 0.95
CA SER A 299 -6.76 2.88 -0.15
C SER A 299 -6.95 2.14 -1.48
N LEU A 300 -7.19 0.82 -1.44
CA LEU A 300 -7.41 0.03 -2.65
C LEU A 300 -8.65 0.48 -3.46
N PRO A 301 -9.80 0.84 -2.83
CA PRO A 301 -10.93 1.42 -3.55
C PRO A 301 -10.56 2.67 -4.35
N ILE A 302 -9.85 3.62 -3.74
CA ILE A 302 -9.42 4.87 -4.40
C ILE A 302 -8.53 4.54 -5.61
N TRP A 303 -7.54 3.66 -5.42
CA TRP A 303 -6.69 3.17 -6.50
C TRP A 303 -7.50 2.54 -7.63
N SER A 304 -8.48 1.72 -7.29
CA SER A 304 -9.29 1.00 -8.27
C SER A 304 -10.16 1.94 -9.10
N TYR A 305 -10.82 2.91 -8.49
CA TYR A 305 -11.60 3.94 -9.21
C TYR A 305 -10.71 4.81 -10.10
N TYR A 306 -9.53 5.19 -9.61
CA TYR A 306 -8.55 5.91 -10.41
C TYR A 306 -8.16 5.11 -11.65
N MET A 307 -7.81 3.82 -11.51
CA MET A 307 -7.41 2.98 -12.64
C MET A 307 -8.57 2.65 -13.59
N GLN A 308 -9.80 2.48 -13.09
CA GLN A 308 -10.98 2.37 -13.95
C GLN A 308 -11.13 3.62 -14.84
N SER A 309 -10.93 4.82 -14.28
CA SER A 309 -10.96 6.08 -15.03
C SER A 309 -9.82 6.17 -16.05
N VAL A 310 -8.60 5.73 -15.69
CA VAL A 310 -7.46 5.66 -16.61
C VAL A 310 -7.77 4.73 -17.77
N TYR A 311 -8.28 3.53 -17.53
CA TYR A 311 -8.60 2.57 -18.60
C TYR A 311 -9.79 3.00 -19.45
N LYS A 312 -10.77 3.72 -18.90
CA LYS A 312 -11.87 4.32 -19.67
C LYS A 312 -11.36 5.30 -20.70
N GLU A 313 -10.36 6.12 -20.37
CA GLU A 313 -9.72 7.09 -21.25
C GLU A 313 -8.47 6.52 -21.96
N GLY A 314 -8.25 5.23 -21.90
CA GLY A 314 -7.01 4.53 -22.28
C GLY A 314 -6.53 4.86 -23.69
N ASN A 315 -7.43 4.96 -24.66
CA ASN A 315 -7.07 5.32 -26.04
C ASN A 315 -6.44 6.72 -26.16
N LYS A 316 -6.85 7.68 -25.32
CA LYS A 316 -6.27 9.02 -25.27
C LYS A 316 -4.94 9.06 -24.53
N LEU A 317 -4.79 8.19 -23.54
CA LEU A 317 -3.62 8.14 -22.67
C LEU A 317 -2.53 7.20 -23.19
N GLY A 318 -2.82 6.37 -24.18
CA GLY A 318 -1.92 5.32 -24.65
C GLY A 318 -1.71 4.19 -23.62
N ILE A 319 -2.66 4.00 -22.69
CA ILE A 319 -2.61 3.02 -21.62
C ILE A 319 -3.84 2.13 -21.72
N THR A 320 -3.64 0.83 -21.89
CA THR A 320 -4.74 -0.12 -22.08
C THR A 320 -4.71 -1.25 -21.05
N SER A 321 -5.84 -1.92 -20.88
CA SER A 321 -5.91 -3.11 -20.05
C SER A 321 -5.22 -4.33 -20.66
N ALA A 322 -4.82 -4.25 -21.92
CA ALA A 322 -4.09 -5.30 -22.64
C ALA A 322 -2.56 -5.23 -22.43
N ASP A 323 -2.06 -4.10 -21.92
CA ASP A 323 -0.63 -3.90 -21.69
C ASP A 323 -0.07 -4.92 -20.70
N LYS A 324 1.16 -5.39 -20.96
CA LYS A 324 1.83 -6.42 -20.16
C LYS A 324 3.17 -5.94 -19.66
N PHE A 325 3.57 -6.44 -18.48
CA PHE A 325 4.94 -6.26 -18.04
C PHE A 325 5.91 -6.96 -18.99
N GLU A 326 7.02 -6.31 -19.27
CA GLU A 326 8.09 -6.88 -20.09
C GLU A 326 8.72 -8.05 -19.32
N LYS A 327 8.58 -9.24 -19.90
CA LYS A 327 9.20 -10.44 -19.35
C LYS A 327 10.62 -10.56 -19.89
N PRO A 328 11.64 -10.65 -19.04
CA PRO A 328 13.04 -10.81 -19.49
C PRO A 328 13.22 -12.05 -20.37
N GLU A 329 14.11 -11.96 -21.35
CA GLU A 329 14.46 -13.10 -22.17
C GLU A 329 15.04 -14.23 -21.30
N GLY A 330 14.58 -15.45 -21.56
CA GLY A 330 15.00 -16.63 -20.79
C GLY A 330 14.56 -16.63 -19.32
N TYR A 331 13.60 -15.77 -18.92
CA TYR A 331 13.10 -15.78 -17.55
C TYR A 331 12.55 -17.13 -17.14
N ASP A 332 13.17 -17.72 -16.14
CA ASP A 332 12.69 -18.89 -15.41
C ASP A 332 12.43 -18.48 -13.96
N ASN A 333 11.23 -18.81 -13.46
CA ASN A 333 10.89 -18.56 -12.06
C ASN A 333 11.57 -19.53 -11.08
N GLY A 334 12.35 -20.51 -11.57
CA GLY A 334 13.05 -21.49 -10.77
C GLY A 334 12.14 -22.48 -10.04
N CYS A 335 10.87 -22.59 -10.43
CA CYS A 335 9.90 -23.45 -9.76
C CYS A 335 9.82 -24.86 -10.36
N GLU A 336 10.36 -25.10 -11.54
CA GLU A 336 10.24 -26.39 -12.24
C GLU A 336 10.93 -27.56 -11.50
N ASN A 337 11.95 -27.26 -10.70
CA ASN A 337 12.66 -28.24 -9.88
C ASN A 337 12.00 -28.52 -8.52
N PHE A 338 10.96 -27.80 -8.16
CA PHE A 338 10.19 -28.02 -6.93
C PHE A 338 9.01 -28.94 -7.20
N HIS A 339 9.29 -30.19 -7.57
CA HIS A 339 8.26 -31.19 -7.65
C HIS A 339 7.61 -31.43 -6.29
N SER A 340 6.36 -31.00 -6.17
CA SER A 340 5.30 -31.59 -5.38
C SER A 340 5.52 -31.72 -3.86
N TYR A 341 5.52 -30.60 -3.17
CA TYR A 341 4.94 -30.59 -1.80
C TYR A 341 3.43 -30.25 -1.85
N SER A 342 2.77 -30.57 -2.95
CA SER A 342 1.34 -30.32 -3.18
C SER A 342 0.38 -31.19 -2.37
N ASN A 343 0.86 -31.97 -1.40
CA ASN A 343 0.03 -32.79 -0.52
C ASN A 343 -0.09 -32.26 0.91
N LEU A 344 0.40 -31.05 1.21
CA LEU A 344 -0.01 -30.37 2.44
C LEU A 344 -1.27 -29.60 2.11
N SER A 345 -2.40 -30.16 2.52
CA SER A 345 -3.76 -29.65 2.37
C SER A 345 -3.80 -28.12 2.33
N ALA A 346 -4.05 -27.58 1.13
CA ALA A 346 -4.66 -26.28 0.99
C ALA A 346 -6.02 -26.39 1.69
N GLY A 347 -6.08 -26.04 2.96
CA GLY A 347 -7.35 -25.79 3.59
C GLY A 347 -8.05 -24.73 2.76
N SER A 348 -9.20 -25.09 2.20
CA SER A 348 -10.08 -24.16 1.52
C SER A 348 -10.26 -22.97 2.45
N PHE A 349 -9.80 -21.83 2.02
CA PHE A 349 -10.19 -20.57 2.64
C PHE A 349 -11.63 -20.34 2.19
N ASP A 350 -12.59 -20.68 3.05
CA ASP A 350 -13.95 -20.26 2.87
C ASP A 350 -14.00 -18.73 2.99
N ASP A 351 -14.32 -18.08 1.87
CA ASP A 351 -14.22 -16.64 1.64
C ASP A 351 -15.32 -15.84 2.38
N ASP A 352 -16.16 -16.46 3.20
CA ASP A 352 -17.34 -15.85 3.80
C ASP A 352 -17.28 -15.69 5.34
N GLU A 353 -16.18 -16.04 6.01
CA GLU A 353 -16.07 -15.74 7.43
C GLU A 353 -15.54 -14.33 7.67
N VAL A 354 -16.46 -13.44 8.01
CA VAL A 354 -16.18 -12.19 8.74
C VAL A 354 -15.40 -12.59 10.00
N ILE A 355 -14.09 -12.33 10.05
CA ILE A 355 -13.26 -12.61 11.23
C ILE A 355 -13.68 -11.61 12.30
N GLU A 356 -14.58 -12.01 13.19
CA GLU A 356 -14.74 -11.37 14.48
C GLU A 356 -13.46 -11.63 15.30
N GLY A 357 -12.62 -10.59 15.41
CA GLY A 357 -11.41 -10.62 16.20
C GLY A 357 -11.73 -10.60 17.69
N GLY A 358 -11.95 -11.76 18.27
CA GLY A 358 -11.93 -11.95 19.71
C GLY A 358 -10.49 -11.98 20.19
N GLY A 359 -9.97 -10.88 20.71
CA GLY A 359 -8.72 -10.84 21.48
C GLY A 359 -9.07 -10.99 22.96
N ASP A 360 -8.63 -12.08 23.58
CA ASP A 360 -8.64 -12.25 25.04
C ASP A 360 -7.58 -11.32 25.66
N ASP A 361 -7.97 -10.08 25.93
CA ASP A 361 -7.29 -9.22 26.90
C ASP A 361 -8.05 -9.30 28.23
N PRO A 362 -7.48 -9.85 29.29
CA PRO A 362 -8.15 -9.97 30.60
C PRO A 362 -8.47 -8.63 31.27
N ASN A 363 -8.04 -7.49 30.69
CA ASN A 363 -8.33 -6.14 31.19
C ASN A 363 -9.31 -5.35 30.30
N TYR A 364 -9.87 -5.95 29.26
CA TYR A 364 -10.85 -5.28 28.41
C TYR A 364 -12.20 -5.17 29.13
N ARG A 365 -12.58 -3.95 29.50
CA ARG A 365 -13.95 -3.63 29.93
C ARG A 365 -14.69 -3.01 28.75
N PRO A 366 -15.72 -3.66 28.19
CA PRO A 366 -16.53 -3.06 27.13
C PRO A 366 -17.26 -1.83 27.67
N SER A 367 -17.08 -0.70 26.99
CA SER A 367 -17.90 0.47 27.19
C SER A 367 -19.36 0.15 26.85
N LYS A 368 -20.30 0.64 27.70
CA LYS A 368 -21.74 0.40 27.60
C LYS A 368 -22.26 0.61 26.18
N LYS A 369 -23.10 -0.33 25.73
CA LYS A 369 -23.89 -0.23 24.50
C LYS A 369 -24.57 1.15 24.43
N VAL A 370 -24.24 1.91 23.40
CA VAL A 370 -25.04 3.06 22.98
C VAL A 370 -26.19 2.49 22.16
N ASP A 371 -27.42 2.80 22.58
CA ASP A 371 -28.65 2.38 21.92
C ASP A 371 -28.65 2.81 20.45
N ARG A 372 -29.07 1.89 19.61
CA ARG A 372 -29.26 2.12 18.18
C ARG A 372 -30.46 3.04 18.01
N SER A 373 -30.28 4.16 17.36
CA SER A 373 -31.34 4.89 16.69
C SER A 373 -31.70 4.22 15.34
N PRO A 374 -32.93 4.38 14.87
CA PRO A 374 -33.58 3.46 13.95
C PRO A 374 -33.21 3.69 12.48
N ASP A 375 -33.31 2.60 11.75
CA ASP A 375 -33.57 2.40 10.32
C ASP A 375 -33.22 3.56 9.36
N LEU A 376 -32.12 3.35 8.61
CA LEU A 376 -31.94 3.97 7.29
C LEU A 376 -32.38 2.92 6.26
N ASP A 377 -33.48 3.21 5.59
CA ASP A 377 -33.99 2.43 4.47
C ASP A 377 -32.96 2.31 3.35
N GLU A 378 -32.84 1.09 2.85
CA GLU A 378 -32.22 0.77 1.56
C GLU A 378 -33.08 1.46 0.50
N ASP A 379 -32.51 2.41 -0.24
CA ASP A 379 -32.85 2.83 -1.61
C ASP A 379 -32.46 4.30 -1.83
N ASP A 380 -31.18 4.56 -2.06
CA ASP A 380 -30.76 5.76 -2.77
C ASP A 380 -29.62 5.39 -3.75
N GLU A 381 -30.01 5.00 -4.96
CA GLU A 381 -29.14 5.00 -6.13
C GLU A 381 -28.69 6.44 -6.43
N ILE A 382 -27.43 6.72 -6.21
CA ILE A 382 -26.83 8.00 -6.60
C ILE A 382 -26.60 8.00 -8.12
N ASP A 383 -27.46 8.72 -8.84
CA ASP A 383 -27.32 9.01 -10.27
C ASP A 383 -26.20 10.02 -10.53
N PHE A 384 -25.14 9.60 -11.19
CA PHE A 384 -23.92 10.40 -11.51
C PHE A 384 -24.05 11.20 -12.83
N ASN A 385 -25.25 11.58 -13.26
CA ASN A 385 -25.50 12.35 -14.49
C ASN A 385 -26.07 13.76 -14.22
N GLN A 386 -25.45 14.55 -13.34
CA GLN A 386 -25.59 16.02 -13.36
C GLN A 386 -24.25 16.72 -13.11
#